data_0ba604e8f1f9834228d66fd316c748e6
#
_entry.id   0ba604e8f1f9834228d66fd316c748e6
#
_cell.length_a   1.000
_cell.length_b   1.000
_cell.length_c   1.000
_cell.angle_alpha   90.00
_cell.angle_beta   90.00
_cell.angle_gamma   90.00
#
_symmetry.space_group_name_H-M   'P 1'
#
loop_
_entity.id
_entity.type
_entity.pdbx_description
1 polymer ?
#
loop_
_entity_poly.entity_id
_entity_poly.type
_entity_poly.pdbx_seq_one_letter_code
_entity_poly.pdbx_strand_id
1 'polypeptide(L)'
;MANSKNNLILVSTLLMLLQLHFTPSKAAIKGGYWYSESGLAVSNINPSHFTHLFCAFAHLDPNTNKVTISSSDSSQFSTFTQTLQAKNPSVKTLLSIGGGFGPSLAANFSRMARQANTRKSFIDSSIQQARSNNFLGLDLDWEYPSSDTDKTNFASLIKEWKEAVTKESRTSGKAPLFLSAAVAGSDQITPLKYYPGKDVANNLDFVNVMAYDLFTSEGYPTVTQPPAPWNNPRGQFSAEQGVTEWNKTLGVPLNKLNLGLPFYGYKWSLSDSNKNGLFAPAKQGLGAVKYKDIKNVAAQVVFDSTYVTNYCFKGTDWFGYDDTQSISAKVVNAKQKGLVGYFAWHIEQDSNWALSQAGEYIQNCIYPSHQNILSLIINLMFKYSIWFQIFKNK
;
A
#
# COMPACT_ATOMS: atom_id res chain seq x y z
N MET A 1 6.00 51.07 -27.65
CA MET A 1 4.74 50.58 -27.00
C MET A 1 4.29 49.20 -27.52
N ALA A 2 4.56 48.81 -28.78
CA ALA A 2 4.14 47.49 -29.32
C ALA A 2 4.83 46.27 -28.66
N ASN A 3 6.14 46.37 -28.32
CA ASN A 3 6.89 45.27 -27.71
C ASN A 3 6.44 44.90 -26.27
N SER A 4 5.90 45.86 -25.50
CA SER A 4 5.43 45.63 -24.14
C SER A 4 4.11 44.82 -24.11
N LYS A 5 3.22 45.04 -25.07
CA LYS A 5 1.94 44.30 -25.18
C LYS A 5 2.16 42.85 -25.61
N ASN A 6 3.09 42.63 -26.55
CA ASN A 6 3.40 41.27 -27.01
C ASN A 6 4.06 40.43 -25.91
N ASN A 7 4.92 41.01 -25.07
CA ASN A 7 5.52 40.30 -23.92
C ASN A 7 4.49 40.00 -22.84
N LEU A 8 3.50 40.84 -22.60
CA LEU A 8 2.42 40.61 -21.63
C LEU A 8 1.50 39.47 -22.10
N ILE A 9 1.19 39.41 -23.39
CA ILE A 9 0.39 38.32 -23.99
C ILE A 9 1.16 36.98 -23.93
N LEU A 10 2.47 36.99 -24.20
CA LEU A 10 3.30 35.79 -24.14
C LEU A 10 3.40 35.23 -22.70
N VAL A 11 3.56 36.10 -21.71
CA VAL A 11 3.59 35.75 -20.29
C VAL A 11 2.23 35.24 -19.81
N SER A 12 1.13 35.88 -20.22
CA SER A 12 -0.20 35.41 -19.85
C SER A 12 -0.59 34.10 -20.52
N THR A 13 -0.16 33.86 -21.78
CA THR A 13 -0.38 32.58 -22.47
C THR A 13 0.49 31.47 -21.85
N LEU A 14 1.73 31.77 -21.46
CA LEU A 14 2.61 30.80 -20.76
C LEU A 14 2.07 30.47 -19.37
N LEU A 15 1.52 31.44 -18.64
CA LEU A 15 0.84 31.20 -17.35
C LEU A 15 -0.46 30.41 -17.52
N MET A 16 -1.25 30.65 -18.56
CA MET A 16 -2.43 29.84 -18.89
C MET A 16 -2.04 28.41 -19.30
N LEU A 17 -1.02 28.23 -20.12
CA LEU A 17 -0.51 26.93 -20.50
C LEU A 17 0.06 26.15 -19.29
N LEU A 18 0.71 26.84 -18.36
CA LEU A 18 1.14 26.25 -17.09
C LEU A 18 -0.06 25.85 -16.21
N GLN A 19 -1.13 26.66 -16.16
CA GLN A 19 -2.34 26.31 -15.41
C GLN A 19 -3.13 25.15 -16.02
N LEU A 20 -3.12 24.96 -17.34
CA LEU A 20 -3.80 23.87 -18.03
C LEU A 20 -3.10 22.50 -17.87
N HIS A 21 -1.83 22.46 -17.46
CA HIS A 21 -1.07 21.23 -17.22
C HIS A 21 -0.95 20.85 -15.75
N PHE A 22 -1.49 21.67 -14.83
CA PHE A 22 -1.51 21.37 -13.40
C PHE A 22 -2.89 20.85 -12.98
N THR A 23 -3.24 19.65 -13.39
CA THR A 23 -4.16 18.87 -12.55
C THR A 23 -3.42 18.60 -11.24
N PRO A 24 -3.99 18.96 -10.06
CA PRO A 24 -3.35 18.61 -8.80
C PRO A 24 -3.21 17.08 -8.76
N SER A 25 -1.98 16.58 -8.85
CA SER A 25 -1.75 15.17 -8.69
C SER A 25 -2.23 14.81 -7.28
N LYS A 26 -3.18 13.88 -7.19
CA LYS A 26 -3.61 13.34 -5.91
C LYS A 26 -2.35 12.94 -5.14
N ALA A 27 -2.19 13.43 -3.90
CA ALA A 27 -1.02 13.10 -3.10
C ALA A 27 -0.89 11.56 -3.03
N ALA A 28 0.30 11.05 -3.31
CA ALA A 28 0.53 9.62 -3.35
C ALA A 28 0.27 8.99 -1.97
N ILE A 29 -0.33 7.79 -1.96
CA ILE A 29 -0.55 7.04 -0.74
C ILE A 29 0.79 6.47 -0.25
N LYS A 30 1.14 6.77 0.98
CA LYS A 30 2.19 6.12 1.76
C LYS A 30 1.49 5.38 2.90
N GLY A 31 1.18 4.11 2.68
CA GLY A 31 0.39 3.31 3.59
C GLY A 31 1.24 2.48 4.55
N GLY A 32 0.69 2.15 5.71
CA GLY A 32 1.29 1.19 6.63
C GLY A 32 0.23 0.49 7.48
N TYR A 33 0.30 -0.84 7.56
CA TYR A 33 -0.54 -1.59 8.48
C TYR A 33 0.13 -1.66 9.84
N TRP A 34 -0.59 -1.28 10.88
CA TRP A 34 -0.27 -1.58 12.27
C TRP A 34 -1.09 -2.79 12.70
N TYR A 35 -0.41 -3.85 13.14
CA TYR A 35 -1.04 -5.07 13.64
C TYR A 35 -1.07 -5.04 15.16
N SER A 36 -2.25 -5.13 15.77
CA SER A 36 -2.45 -4.93 17.22
C SER A 36 -1.67 -5.92 18.07
N GLU A 37 -1.52 -7.16 17.60
CA GLU A 37 -0.78 -8.21 18.32
C GLU A 37 0.73 -8.17 18.08
N SER A 38 1.24 -7.19 17.33
CA SER A 38 2.67 -7.08 16.99
C SER A 38 3.56 -6.70 18.17
N GLY A 39 2.99 -6.13 19.23
CA GLY A 39 3.72 -5.60 20.39
C GLY A 39 4.17 -4.15 20.23
N LEU A 40 3.97 -3.50 19.07
CA LEU A 40 4.25 -2.08 18.89
C LEU A 40 3.11 -1.24 19.48
N ALA A 41 3.37 -0.50 20.55
CA ALA A 41 2.37 0.42 21.09
C ALA A 41 2.04 1.54 20.08
N VAL A 42 0.76 1.93 19.98
CA VAL A 42 0.30 3.01 19.09
C VAL A 42 1.07 4.32 19.32
N SER A 43 1.40 4.62 20.58
CA SER A 43 2.20 5.80 20.97
C SER A 43 3.61 5.79 20.39
N ASN A 44 4.16 4.64 20.01
CA ASN A 44 5.50 4.50 19.45
C ASN A 44 5.53 4.59 17.92
N ILE A 45 4.36 4.64 17.27
CA ILE A 45 4.30 4.84 15.82
C ILE A 45 4.77 6.26 15.48
N ASN A 46 5.63 6.36 14.46
CA ASN A 46 5.98 7.63 13.85
C ASN A 46 5.10 7.87 12.60
N PRO A 47 3.99 8.62 12.71
CA PRO A 47 3.07 8.81 11.59
C PRO A 47 3.58 9.78 10.51
N SER A 48 4.75 10.42 10.69
CA SER A 48 5.30 11.34 9.69
C SER A 48 5.69 10.64 8.39
N HIS A 49 6.01 9.32 8.46
CA HIS A 49 6.35 8.52 7.29
C HIS A 49 5.13 8.08 6.46
N PHE A 50 3.91 8.31 6.95
CA PHE A 50 2.69 7.77 6.36
C PHE A 50 1.66 8.85 6.04
N THR A 51 0.91 8.63 4.96
CA THR A 51 -0.33 9.38 4.67
C THR A 51 -1.56 8.61 5.15
N HIS A 52 -1.48 7.27 5.17
CA HIS A 52 -2.55 6.36 5.57
C HIS A 52 -2.00 5.30 6.53
N LEU A 53 -2.68 5.08 7.64
CA LEU A 53 -2.38 4.01 8.59
C LEU A 53 -3.61 3.13 8.78
N PHE A 54 -3.42 1.82 8.59
CA PHE A 54 -4.46 0.81 8.72
C PHE A 54 -4.33 0.14 10.08
N CYS A 55 -5.40 0.19 10.87
CA CYS A 55 -5.48 -0.47 12.18
C CYS A 55 -6.00 -1.89 11.99
N ALA A 56 -5.17 -2.89 12.12
CA ALA A 56 -5.47 -4.29 11.85
C ALA A 56 -5.48 -5.11 13.16
N PHE A 57 -6.48 -5.92 13.42
CA PHE A 57 -7.70 -6.14 12.64
C PHE A 57 -8.94 -6.09 13.51
N ALA A 58 -10.03 -5.52 12.98
CA ALA A 58 -11.36 -5.83 13.48
C ALA A 58 -11.83 -7.17 12.87
N HIS A 59 -12.73 -7.84 13.56
CA HIS A 59 -13.13 -9.21 13.22
C HIS A 59 -14.58 -9.26 12.71
N LEU A 60 -14.85 -10.23 11.82
CA LEU A 60 -16.19 -10.64 11.44
C LEU A 60 -16.70 -11.68 12.44
N ASP A 61 -17.72 -11.36 13.24
CA ASP A 61 -18.40 -12.34 14.06
C ASP A 61 -19.24 -13.28 13.17
N PRO A 62 -18.92 -14.58 13.14
CA PRO A 62 -19.57 -15.53 12.25
C PRO A 62 -21.03 -15.82 12.56
N ASN A 63 -21.51 -15.51 13.78
CA ASN A 63 -22.89 -15.77 14.21
C ASN A 63 -23.81 -14.60 13.91
N THR A 64 -23.33 -13.38 14.14
CA THR A 64 -24.13 -12.15 13.96
C THR A 64 -23.85 -11.45 12.64
N ASN A 65 -22.80 -11.83 11.91
CA ASN A 65 -22.28 -11.15 10.73
C ASN A 65 -21.95 -9.68 10.99
N LYS A 66 -21.60 -9.31 12.20
CA LYS A 66 -21.21 -7.94 12.59
C LYS A 66 -19.70 -7.82 12.69
N VAL A 67 -19.23 -6.61 12.44
CA VAL A 67 -17.84 -6.24 12.72
C VAL A 67 -17.70 -5.95 14.21
N THR A 68 -16.70 -6.57 14.82
CA THR A 68 -16.39 -6.44 16.25
C THR A 68 -14.91 -6.12 16.44
N ILE A 69 -14.59 -5.45 17.53
CA ILE A 69 -13.22 -5.26 18.02
C ILE A 69 -13.09 -6.09 19.30
N SER A 70 -11.99 -6.84 19.43
CA SER A 70 -11.76 -7.66 20.61
C SER A 70 -11.65 -6.79 21.87
N SER A 71 -11.98 -7.35 23.03
CA SER A 71 -11.85 -6.63 24.30
C SER A 71 -10.39 -6.26 24.62
N SER A 72 -9.43 -7.07 24.18
CA SER A 72 -7.99 -6.82 24.31
C SER A 72 -7.52 -5.62 23.48
N ASP A 73 -8.11 -5.41 22.30
CA ASP A 73 -7.73 -4.37 21.37
C ASP A 73 -8.48 -3.05 21.57
N SER A 74 -9.62 -3.10 22.26
CA SER A 74 -10.58 -1.99 22.37
C SER A 74 -9.94 -0.66 22.77
N SER A 75 -9.04 -0.68 23.75
CA SER A 75 -8.36 0.54 24.23
C SER A 75 -7.39 1.13 23.18
N GLN A 76 -6.68 0.30 22.44
CA GLN A 76 -5.75 0.73 21.41
C GLN A 76 -6.50 1.27 20.18
N PHE A 77 -7.55 0.58 19.74
CA PHE A 77 -8.36 0.99 18.60
C PHE A 77 -9.10 2.30 18.85
N SER A 78 -9.67 2.49 20.05
CA SER A 78 -10.39 3.72 20.41
C SER A 78 -9.50 4.96 20.45
N THR A 79 -8.22 4.81 20.74
CA THR A 79 -7.25 5.91 20.83
C THR A 79 -6.35 6.05 19.59
N PHE A 80 -6.41 5.10 18.65
CA PHE A 80 -5.51 5.02 17.49
C PHE A 80 -5.45 6.31 16.69
N THR A 81 -6.60 6.78 16.20
CA THR A 81 -6.68 8.00 15.39
C THR A 81 -6.21 9.22 16.14
N GLN A 82 -6.69 9.42 17.36
CA GLN A 82 -6.33 10.58 18.17
C GLN A 82 -4.83 10.63 18.47
N THR A 83 -4.24 9.49 18.86
CA THR A 83 -2.81 9.38 19.17
C THR A 83 -1.93 9.73 17.97
N LEU A 84 -2.32 9.24 16.78
CA LEU A 84 -1.54 9.48 15.56
C LEU A 84 -1.72 10.88 15.01
N GLN A 85 -2.95 11.41 15.01
CA GLN A 85 -3.24 12.76 14.55
C GLN A 85 -2.70 13.85 15.48
N ALA A 86 -2.49 13.57 16.75
CA ALA A 86 -1.77 14.48 17.64
C ALA A 86 -0.32 14.74 17.19
N LYS A 87 0.30 13.76 16.49
CA LYS A 87 1.66 13.87 15.93
C LYS A 87 1.68 14.29 14.46
N ASN A 88 0.71 13.85 13.67
CA ASN A 88 0.54 14.20 12.26
C ASN A 88 -0.94 14.40 11.96
N PRO A 89 -1.48 15.63 12.04
CA PRO A 89 -2.90 15.91 11.82
C PRO A 89 -3.42 15.51 10.44
N SER A 90 -2.55 15.32 9.46
CA SER A 90 -2.93 14.99 8.07
C SER A 90 -3.08 13.48 7.83
N VAL A 91 -2.59 12.62 8.74
CA VAL A 91 -2.64 11.16 8.55
C VAL A 91 -4.09 10.66 8.54
N LYS A 92 -4.40 9.81 7.58
CA LYS A 92 -5.70 9.13 7.46
C LYS A 92 -5.60 7.77 8.13
N THR A 93 -6.55 7.47 9.01
CA THR A 93 -6.62 6.20 9.72
C THR A 93 -7.81 5.39 9.24
N LEU A 94 -7.59 4.14 8.88
CA LEU A 94 -8.62 3.22 8.42
C LEU A 94 -8.68 2.01 9.36
N LEU A 95 -9.89 1.55 9.66
CA LEU A 95 -10.13 0.29 10.36
C LEU A 95 -10.06 -0.85 9.34
N SER A 96 -9.09 -1.74 9.45
CA SER A 96 -8.98 -2.93 8.61
C SER A 96 -9.74 -4.09 9.24
N ILE A 97 -10.50 -4.81 8.41
CA ILE A 97 -11.44 -5.85 8.84
C ILE A 97 -11.11 -7.15 8.11
N GLY A 98 -10.75 -8.19 8.85
CA GLY A 98 -10.41 -9.50 8.29
C GLY A 98 -8.99 -9.91 8.57
N GLY A 99 -8.21 -10.13 7.51
CA GLY A 99 -6.82 -10.59 7.55
C GLY A 99 -6.64 -12.07 7.25
N GLY A 100 -5.39 -12.50 7.10
CA GLY A 100 -5.00 -13.87 6.70
C GLY A 100 -5.12 -14.94 7.80
N PHE A 101 -6.23 -15.01 8.49
CA PHE A 101 -6.46 -15.99 9.57
C PHE A 101 -6.99 -17.35 9.08
N GLY A 102 -6.77 -17.64 7.80
CA GLY A 102 -6.97 -18.97 7.22
C GLY A 102 -8.37 -19.24 6.66
N PRO A 103 -8.61 -20.49 6.18
CA PRO A 103 -9.79 -20.83 5.37
C PRO A 103 -11.13 -20.62 6.08
N SER A 104 -11.18 -20.74 7.40
CA SER A 104 -12.40 -20.55 8.18
C SER A 104 -12.90 -19.11 8.11
N LEU A 105 -12.01 -18.12 8.16
CA LEU A 105 -12.39 -16.71 8.04
C LEU A 105 -12.82 -16.38 6.62
N ALA A 106 -12.11 -16.88 5.60
CA ALA A 106 -12.53 -16.72 4.20
C ALA A 106 -13.95 -17.26 3.97
N ALA A 107 -14.28 -18.44 4.50
CA ALA A 107 -15.61 -19.04 4.44
C ALA A 107 -16.68 -18.21 5.17
N ASN A 108 -16.32 -17.56 6.29
CA ASN A 108 -17.23 -16.66 7.00
C ASN A 108 -17.56 -15.43 6.15
N PHE A 109 -16.58 -14.83 5.48
CA PHE A 109 -16.83 -13.73 4.53
C PHE A 109 -17.71 -14.19 3.35
N SER A 110 -17.45 -15.35 2.75
CA SER A 110 -18.28 -15.91 1.68
C SER A 110 -19.74 -16.07 2.15
N ARG A 111 -19.97 -16.57 3.38
CA ARG A 111 -21.31 -16.72 3.95
C ARG A 111 -21.96 -15.37 4.23
N MET A 112 -21.25 -14.44 4.87
CA MET A 112 -21.73 -13.08 5.17
C MET A 112 -22.12 -12.33 3.89
N ALA A 113 -21.30 -12.42 2.85
CA ALA A 113 -21.51 -11.68 1.61
C ALA A 113 -22.67 -12.22 0.75
N ARG A 114 -23.17 -13.43 1.02
CA ARG A 114 -24.18 -14.13 0.20
C ARG A 114 -25.56 -13.47 0.23
N GLN A 115 -25.99 -12.95 1.36
CA GLN A 115 -27.36 -12.43 1.54
C GLN A 115 -27.35 -10.94 1.89
N ALA A 116 -28.35 -10.21 1.38
CA ALA A 116 -28.45 -8.75 1.60
C ALA A 116 -28.57 -8.37 3.09
N ASN A 117 -29.29 -9.14 3.89
CA ASN A 117 -29.44 -8.88 5.33
C ASN A 117 -28.13 -9.10 6.11
N THR A 118 -27.33 -10.11 5.76
CA THR A 118 -26.03 -10.36 6.40
C THR A 118 -25.00 -9.33 5.96
N ARG A 119 -24.97 -8.93 4.67
CA ARG A 119 -24.17 -7.79 4.20
C ARG A 119 -24.55 -6.50 4.91
N LYS A 120 -25.86 -6.25 5.10
CA LYS A 120 -26.33 -5.07 5.83
C LYS A 120 -25.83 -5.06 7.29
N SER A 121 -25.86 -6.21 7.98
CA SER A 121 -25.33 -6.31 9.36
C SER A 121 -23.83 -6.00 9.42
N PHE A 122 -23.05 -6.50 8.48
CA PHE A 122 -21.63 -6.19 8.34
C PHE A 122 -21.40 -4.70 8.06
N ILE A 123 -22.09 -4.14 7.08
CA ILE A 123 -21.96 -2.75 6.64
C ILE A 123 -22.30 -1.79 7.78
N ASP A 124 -23.47 -1.95 8.40
CA ASP A 124 -23.92 -1.04 9.46
C ASP A 124 -22.97 -1.08 10.66
N SER A 125 -22.55 -2.28 11.07
CA SER A 125 -21.62 -2.43 12.20
C SER A 125 -20.22 -1.93 11.89
N SER A 126 -19.73 -2.09 10.66
CA SER A 126 -18.41 -1.56 10.25
C SER A 126 -18.39 -0.04 10.32
N ILE A 127 -19.43 0.63 9.81
CA ILE A 127 -19.59 2.09 9.88
C ILE A 127 -19.68 2.54 11.34
N GLN A 128 -20.45 1.84 12.16
CA GLN A 128 -20.57 2.13 13.59
C GLN A 128 -19.20 2.03 14.28
N GLN A 129 -18.46 0.93 14.07
CA GLN A 129 -17.13 0.77 14.66
C GLN A 129 -16.15 1.86 14.21
N ALA A 130 -16.13 2.19 12.92
CA ALA A 130 -15.28 3.27 12.43
C ALA A 130 -15.61 4.60 13.10
N ARG A 131 -16.89 4.98 13.17
CA ARG A 131 -17.32 6.27 13.74
C ARG A 131 -17.12 6.36 15.25
N SER A 132 -17.39 5.27 15.97
CA SER A 132 -17.21 5.22 17.44
C SER A 132 -15.74 5.33 17.85
N ASN A 133 -14.82 4.87 16.99
CA ASN A 133 -13.38 4.90 17.26
C ASN A 133 -12.64 5.97 16.43
N ASN A 134 -13.37 6.93 15.83
CA ASN A 134 -12.84 8.07 15.08
C ASN A 134 -12.01 7.71 13.85
N PHE A 135 -12.15 6.53 13.27
CA PHE A 135 -11.51 6.20 12.01
C PHE A 135 -12.09 7.02 10.85
N LEU A 136 -11.24 7.33 9.88
CA LEU A 136 -11.60 8.10 8.70
C LEU A 136 -11.96 7.21 7.49
N GLY A 137 -11.80 5.90 7.63
CA GLY A 137 -12.10 4.94 6.59
C GLY A 137 -12.18 3.52 7.10
N LEU A 138 -12.52 2.63 6.17
CA LEU A 138 -12.70 1.21 6.34
C LEU A 138 -11.91 0.49 5.26
N ASP A 139 -11.29 -0.62 5.61
CA ASP A 139 -10.49 -1.46 4.74
C ASP A 139 -10.96 -2.90 4.86
N LEU A 140 -11.25 -3.57 3.73
CA LEU A 140 -11.67 -4.98 3.70
C LEU A 140 -10.48 -5.87 3.35
N ASP A 141 -10.14 -6.77 4.25
CA ASP A 141 -9.10 -7.76 4.04
C ASP A 141 -9.70 -9.17 4.05
N TRP A 142 -10.38 -9.53 2.94
CA TRP A 142 -10.96 -10.85 2.73
C TRP A 142 -9.99 -11.74 1.97
N GLU A 143 -9.37 -12.70 2.67
CA GLU A 143 -8.37 -13.61 2.11
C GLU A 143 -8.91 -15.06 1.99
N TYR A 144 -9.49 -15.48 0.84
CA TYR A 144 -9.73 -14.73 -0.40
C TYR A 144 -11.08 -15.12 -0.97
N PRO A 145 -11.73 -14.33 -1.82
CA PRO A 145 -12.82 -14.79 -2.66
C PRO A 145 -12.31 -15.90 -3.59
N SER A 146 -13.02 -17.02 -3.69
CA SER A 146 -12.51 -18.24 -4.32
C SER A 146 -13.48 -18.88 -5.33
N SER A 147 -14.54 -18.18 -5.71
CA SER A 147 -15.55 -18.65 -6.62
C SER A 147 -16.24 -17.51 -7.39
N ASP A 148 -16.92 -17.83 -8.50
CA ASP A 148 -17.76 -16.85 -9.23
C ASP A 148 -18.90 -16.32 -8.35
N THR A 149 -19.40 -17.14 -7.40
CA THR A 149 -20.37 -16.72 -6.41
C THR A 149 -19.77 -15.66 -5.48
N ASP A 150 -18.54 -15.88 -4.96
CA ASP A 150 -17.86 -14.89 -4.12
C ASP A 150 -17.59 -13.61 -4.90
N LYS A 151 -17.19 -13.69 -6.17
CA LYS A 151 -17.04 -12.53 -7.05
C LYS A 151 -18.29 -11.68 -7.09
N THR A 152 -19.45 -12.32 -7.35
CA THR A 152 -20.75 -11.62 -7.41
C THR A 152 -21.14 -11.01 -6.07
N ASN A 153 -20.90 -11.76 -5.00
CA ASN A 153 -21.23 -11.31 -3.64
C ASN A 153 -20.29 -10.18 -3.17
N PHE A 154 -19.01 -10.24 -3.54
CA PHE A 154 -18.04 -9.16 -3.27
C PHE A 154 -18.47 -7.87 -4.00
N ALA A 155 -18.88 -7.96 -5.26
CA ALA A 155 -19.41 -6.81 -6.01
C ALA A 155 -20.61 -6.17 -5.31
N SER A 156 -21.58 -7.00 -4.87
CA SER A 156 -22.74 -6.53 -4.12
C SER A 156 -22.35 -5.86 -2.79
N LEU A 157 -21.43 -6.48 -2.05
CA LEU A 157 -20.96 -5.97 -0.76
C LEU A 157 -20.35 -4.58 -0.88
N ILE A 158 -19.37 -4.39 -1.78
CA ILE A 158 -18.68 -3.09 -1.89
C ILE A 158 -19.58 -2.00 -2.48
N LYS A 159 -20.51 -2.35 -3.37
CA LYS A 159 -21.51 -1.41 -3.88
C LYS A 159 -22.44 -0.93 -2.76
N GLU A 160 -23.05 -1.87 -2.02
CA GLU A 160 -23.93 -1.54 -0.90
C GLU A 160 -23.17 -0.77 0.19
N TRP A 161 -21.89 -1.09 0.41
CA TRP A 161 -21.05 -0.38 1.38
C TRP A 161 -20.79 1.06 0.95
N LYS A 162 -20.47 1.31 -0.33
CA LYS A 162 -20.28 2.66 -0.87
C LYS A 162 -21.57 3.50 -0.76
N GLU A 163 -22.71 2.90 -1.06
CA GLU A 163 -24.01 3.55 -0.90
C GLU A 163 -24.28 3.91 0.57
N ALA A 164 -23.98 2.99 1.49
CA ALA A 164 -24.21 3.19 2.94
C ALA A 164 -23.32 4.28 3.52
N VAL A 165 -22.00 4.30 3.22
CA VAL A 165 -21.10 5.37 3.71
C VAL A 165 -21.46 6.73 3.11
N THR A 166 -21.93 6.77 1.87
CA THR A 166 -22.40 7.98 1.22
C THR A 166 -23.67 8.52 1.88
N LYS A 167 -24.61 7.64 2.19
CA LYS A 167 -25.86 7.99 2.91
C LYS A 167 -25.55 8.47 4.33
N GLU A 168 -24.69 7.74 5.05
CA GLU A 168 -24.29 8.10 6.42
C GLU A 168 -23.63 9.48 6.47
N SER A 169 -22.72 9.77 5.54
CA SER A 169 -22.08 11.08 5.44
C SER A 169 -23.10 12.22 5.30
N ARG A 170 -24.12 12.05 4.45
CA ARG A 170 -25.18 13.05 4.23
C ARG A 170 -26.04 13.26 5.47
N THR A 171 -26.33 12.18 6.21
CA THR A 171 -27.21 12.25 7.40
C THR A 171 -26.47 12.73 8.65
N SER A 172 -25.19 12.39 8.80
CA SER A 172 -24.38 12.79 9.94
C SER A 172 -23.70 14.14 9.80
N GLY A 173 -23.62 14.69 8.57
CA GLY A 173 -22.84 15.88 8.25
C GLY A 173 -21.32 15.68 8.31
N LYS A 174 -20.83 14.44 8.53
CA LYS A 174 -19.40 14.10 8.56
C LYS A 174 -18.88 13.82 7.16
N ALA A 175 -17.56 13.99 6.95
CA ALA A 175 -16.93 13.56 5.72
C ALA A 175 -17.17 12.04 5.47
N PRO A 176 -17.36 11.62 4.20
CA PRO A 176 -17.56 10.21 3.89
C PRO A 176 -16.33 9.39 4.29
N LEU A 177 -16.56 8.18 4.83
CA LEU A 177 -15.49 7.24 5.14
C LEU A 177 -14.80 6.80 3.83
N PHE A 178 -13.47 6.75 3.84
CA PHE A 178 -12.72 6.07 2.78
C PHE A 178 -13.07 4.59 2.77
N LEU A 179 -13.12 4.00 1.57
CA LEU A 179 -13.26 2.56 1.40
C LEU A 179 -12.08 2.02 0.60
N SER A 180 -11.37 1.06 1.16
CA SER A 180 -10.31 0.30 0.49
C SER A 180 -10.48 -1.21 0.70
N ALA A 181 -9.69 -1.98 -0.02
CA ALA A 181 -9.55 -3.41 0.23
C ALA A 181 -8.09 -3.84 0.01
N ALA A 182 -7.61 -4.75 0.86
CA ALA A 182 -6.44 -5.56 0.57
C ALA A 182 -6.88 -6.74 -0.31
N VAL A 183 -6.11 -7.00 -1.37
CA VAL A 183 -6.45 -7.99 -2.38
C VAL A 183 -5.22 -8.78 -2.82
N ALA A 184 -5.41 -10.00 -3.28
CA ALA A 184 -4.31 -10.82 -3.79
C ALA A 184 -3.56 -10.13 -4.93
N GLY A 185 -2.23 -10.20 -4.87
CA GLY A 185 -1.34 -9.63 -5.88
C GLY A 185 -1.00 -10.58 -7.02
N SER A 186 -1.49 -11.82 -7.02
CA SER A 186 -1.11 -12.82 -8.02
C SER A 186 -2.05 -14.02 -8.03
N ASP A 187 -2.22 -14.62 -9.21
CA ASP A 187 -2.88 -15.92 -9.39
C ASP A 187 -2.16 -17.07 -8.66
N GLN A 188 -0.92 -16.87 -8.25
CA GLN A 188 -0.18 -17.80 -7.39
C GLN A 188 -0.86 -17.98 -6.02
N ILE A 189 -1.41 -16.89 -5.49
CA ILE A 189 -2.06 -16.85 -4.17
C ILE A 189 -3.51 -17.32 -4.28
N THR A 190 -4.26 -16.69 -5.17
CA THR A 190 -5.65 -17.05 -5.53
C THR A 190 -5.98 -16.53 -6.93
N PRO A 191 -6.82 -17.22 -7.69
CA PRO A 191 -7.18 -16.77 -9.04
C PRO A 191 -7.83 -15.37 -9.02
N LEU A 192 -7.16 -14.37 -9.59
CA LEU A 192 -7.61 -12.97 -9.63
C LEU A 192 -8.94 -12.80 -10.36
N LYS A 193 -9.32 -13.75 -11.24
CA LYS A 193 -10.63 -13.77 -11.92
C LYS A 193 -11.81 -13.73 -10.95
N TYR A 194 -11.64 -14.11 -9.70
CA TYR A 194 -12.69 -14.08 -8.67
C TYR A 194 -12.87 -12.70 -8.01
N TYR A 195 -12.12 -11.68 -8.43
CA TYR A 195 -12.39 -10.31 -8.04
C TYR A 195 -13.25 -9.58 -9.08
N PRO A 196 -14.25 -8.77 -8.66
CA PRO A 196 -15.11 -8.00 -9.57
C PRO A 196 -14.45 -6.65 -9.90
N GLY A 197 -13.44 -6.66 -10.79
CA GLY A 197 -12.57 -5.50 -11.02
C GLY A 197 -13.30 -4.20 -11.34
N LYS A 198 -14.36 -4.23 -12.17
CA LYS A 198 -15.16 -3.03 -12.48
C LYS A 198 -15.87 -2.46 -11.24
N ASP A 199 -16.42 -3.33 -10.39
CA ASP A 199 -17.09 -2.91 -9.16
C ASP A 199 -16.08 -2.38 -8.14
N VAL A 200 -14.90 -3.02 -8.04
CA VAL A 200 -13.76 -2.53 -7.26
C VAL A 200 -13.37 -1.12 -7.71
N ALA A 201 -13.19 -0.90 -9.02
CA ALA A 201 -12.84 0.39 -9.58
C ALA A 201 -13.88 1.49 -9.28
N ASN A 202 -15.16 1.14 -9.25
CA ASN A 202 -16.26 2.08 -9.09
C ASN A 202 -16.57 2.41 -7.62
N ASN A 203 -16.38 1.46 -6.71
CA ASN A 203 -16.88 1.57 -5.35
C ASN A 203 -15.79 1.75 -4.29
N LEU A 204 -14.53 1.40 -4.57
CA LEU A 204 -13.41 1.63 -3.65
C LEU A 204 -12.64 2.89 -4.05
N ASP A 205 -12.10 3.57 -3.05
CA ASP A 205 -11.30 4.78 -3.25
C ASP A 205 -9.88 4.41 -3.75
N PHE A 206 -9.33 3.30 -3.26
CA PHE A 206 -8.10 2.65 -3.71
C PHE A 206 -8.06 1.18 -3.29
N VAL A 207 -7.08 0.42 -3.79
CA VAL A 207 -6.91 -1.02 -3.55
C VAL A 207 -5.47 -1.30 -3.14
N ASN A 208 -5.29 -2.00 -2.04
CA ASN A 208 -4.00 -2.46 -1.54
C ASN A 208 -3.67 -3.84 -2.16
N VAL A 209 -2.81 -3.86 -3.18
CA VAL A 209 -2.41 -5.10 -3.88
C VAL A 209 -1.30 -5.76 -3.09
N MET A 210 -1.55 -6.92 -2.49
CA MET A 210 -0.59 -7.71 -1.71
C MET A 210 0.40 -8.42 -2.66
N ALA A 211 1.35 -7.64 -3.19
CA ALA A 211 2.34 -8.07 -4.17
C ALA A 211 3.57 -8.74 -3.49
N TYR A 212 3.31 -9.59 -2.53
CA TYR A 212 4.29 -10.34 -1.74
C TYR A 212 3.79 -11.76 -1.47
N ASP A 213 4.58 -12.58 -0.77
CA ASP A 213 4.34 -14.02 -0.56
C ASP A 213 4.21 -14.82 -1.87
N LEU A 214 4.81 -14.30 -2.93
CA LEU A 214 4.79 -14.96 -4.24
C LEU A 214 5.62 -16.24 -4.22
N PHE A 215 6.69 -16.27 -3.42
CA PHE A 215 7.58 -17.43 -3.27
C PHE A 215 7.99 -17.56 -1.80
N THR A 216 7.22 -18.30 -1.03
CA THR A 216 7.47 -18.51 0.40
C THR A 216 8.41 -19.71 0.62
N SER A 217 9.05 -19.77 1.78
CA SER A 217 9.93 -20.89 2.12
C SER A 217 9.15 -22.19 2.37
N GLU A 218 7.87 -22.10 2.74
CA GLU A 218 6.98 -23.24 2.89
C GLU A 218 6.53 -23.79 1.52
N GLY A 219 6.25 -22.90 0.56
CA GLY A 219 5.88 -23.28 -0.80
C GLY A 219 7.05 -23.81 -1.63
N TYR A 220 8.27 -23.34 -1.33
CA TYR A 220 9.51 -23.70 -2.03
C TYR A 220 10.62 -24.12 -1.05
N PRO A 221 10.44 -25.21 -0.26
CA PRO A 221 11.34 -25.52 0.85
C PRO A 221 12.73 -25.95 0.42
N THR A 222 12.91 -26.42 -0.81
CA THR A 222 14.16 -27.01 -1.30
C THR A 222 14.99 -26.11 -2.22
N VAL A 223 14.52 -24.88 -2.46
CA VAL A 223 15.21 -23.91 -3.34
C VAL A 223 14.96 -22.49 -2.87
N THR A 224 16.02 -21.69 -2.77
CA THR A 224 15.91 -20.27 -2.37
C THR A 224 15.18 -19.46 -3.43
N GLN A 225 14.35 -18.53 -3.02
CA GLN A 225 13.49 -17.73 -3.91
C GLN A 225 13.46 -16.25 -3.52
N PRO A 226 13.18 -15.34 -4.48
CA PRO A 226 12.83 -13.95 -4.18
C PRO A 226 11.35 -13.87 -3.72
N PRO A 227 11.03 -13.54 -2.45
CA PRO A 227 9.65 -13.65 -1.94
C PRO A 227 8.65 -12.69 -2.59
N ALA A 228 9.12 -11.52 -3.02
CA ALA A 228 8.29 -10.46 -3.60
C ALA A 228 9.01 -9.76 -4.78
N PRO A 229 9.41 -10.49 -5.83
CA PRO A 229 10.17 -9.88 -6.94
C PRO A 229 9.32 -8.87 -7.69
N TRP A 230 9.91 -7.71 -8.05
CA TRP A 230 9.23 -6.77 -8.93
C TRP A 230 9.09 -7.35 -10.34
N ASN A 231 10.19 -7.86 -10.90
CA ASN A 231 10.23 -8.58 -12.18
C ASN A 231 10.56 -10.05 -11.96
N ASN A 232 10.12 -10.90 -12.89
CA ASN A 232 10.56 -12.30 -12.93
C ASN A 232 10.82 -12.76 -14.38
N PRO A 233 12.06 -12.71 -14.86
CA PRO A 233 12.40 -13.08 -16.25
C PRO A 233 12.21 -14.58 -16.54
N ARG A 234 11.96 -15.42 -15.53
CA ARG A 234 11.60 -16.83 -15.72
C ARG A 234 10.15 -17.04 -16.13
N GLY A 235 9.38 -15.95 -16.33
CA GLY A 235 7.98 -16.00 -16.72
C GLY A 235 7.01 -16.48 -15.65
N GLN A 236 7.47 -16.49 -14.38
CA GLN A 236 6.66 -16.78 -13.21
C GLN A 236 6.08 -15.49 -12.62
N PHE A 237 5.38 -15.62 -11.50
CA PHE A 237 4.72 -14.52 -10.82
C PHE A 237 5.68 -13.40 -10.37
N SER A 238 5.20 -12.16 -10.45
CA SER A 238 5.91 -10.96 -9.99
C SER A 238 4.93 -9.86 -9.58
N ALA A 239 5.39 -8.89 -8.82
CA ALA A 239 4.59 -7.73 -8.42
C ALA A 239 4.12 -6.92 -9.65
N GLU A 240 5.00 -6.73 -10.65
CA GLU A 240 4.69 -6.02 -11.89
C GLU A 240 3.60 -6.72 -12.71
N GLN A 241 3.67 -8.07 -12.80
CA GLN A 241 2.63 -8.86 -13.47
C GLN A 241 1.29 -8.73 -12.76
N GLY A 242 1.25 -8.90 -11.43
CA GLY A 242 0.02 -8.81 -10.65
C GLY A 242 -0.67 -7.45 -10.80
N VAL A 243 0.08 -6.35 -10.68
CA VAL A 243 -0.45 -5.00 -10.92
C VAL A 243 -0.96 -4.84 -12.37
N THR A 244 -0.27 -5.43 -13.35
CA THR A 244 -0.69 -5.41 -14.75
C THR A 244 -2.00 -6.16 -14.95
N GLU A 245 -2.18 -7.31 -14.32
CA GLU A 245 -3.42 -8.09 -14.36
C GLU A 245 -4.59 -7.32 -13.72
N TRP A 246 -4.39 -6.71 -12.56
CA TRP A 246 -5.39 -5.83 -11.95
C TRP A 246 -5.80 -4.69 -12.87
N ASN A 247 -4.86 -4.08 -13.58
CA ASN A 247 -5.15 -2.99 -14.51
C ASN A 247 -5.73 -3.46 -15.84
N LYS A 248 -5.04 -4.38 -16.53
CA LYS A 248 -5.39 -4.75 -17.91
C LYS A 248 -6.54 -5.75 -18.01
N THR A 249 -6.55 -6.75 -17.11
CA THR A 249 -7.52 -7.85 -17.15
C THR A 249 -8.75 -7.51 -16.33
N LEU A 250 -8.57 -6.98 -15.13
CA LEU A 250 -9.68 -6.65 -14.23
C LEU A 250 -10.22 -5.22 -14.42
N GLY A 251 -9.50 -4.35 -15.12
CA GLY A 251 -9.95 -3.02 -15.49
C GLY A 251 -9.88 -1.99 -14.37
N VAL A 252 -9.07 -2.21 -13.32
CA VAL A 252 -8.88 -1.24 -12.24
C VAL A 252 -7.83 -0.21 -12.66
N PRO A 253 -8.12 1.10 -12.63
CA PRO A 253 -7.16 2.12 -13.02
C PRO A 253 -5.90 2.10 -12.14
N LEU A 254 -4.71 2.28 -12.74
CA LEU A 254 -3.43 2.28 -12.02
C LEU A 254 -3.39 3.27 -10.86
N ASN A 255 -4.01 4.45 -11.03
CA ASN A 255 -4.11 5.48 -9.99
C ASN A 255 -5.08 5.13 -8.84
N LYS A 256 -5.57 3.90 -8.79
CA LYS A 256 -6.30 3.29 -7.67
C LYS A 256 -5.57 2.09 -7.06
N LEU A 257 -4.50 1.60 -7.70
CA LEU A 257 -3.72 0.47 -7.21
C LEU A 257 -2.56 0.95 -6.34
N ASN A 258 -2.43 0.39 -5.15
CA ASN A 258 -1.41 0.67 -4.15
C ASN A 258 -0.51 -0.56 -4.00
N LEU A 259 0.81 -0.41 -4.17
CA LEU A 259 1.75 -1.54 -4.16
C LEU A 259 2.03 -2.02 -2.74
N GLY A 260 1.81 -3.30 -2.48
CA GLY A 260 2.21 -3.95 -1.23
C GLY A 260 3.71 -4.22 -1.14
N LEU A 261 4.30 -3.89 0.01
CA LEU A 261 5.70 -4.07 0.33
C LEU A 261 5.82 -4.87 1.63
N PRO A 262 6.49 -6.04 1.62
CA PRO A 262 6.70 -6.82 2.83
C PRO A 262 7.83 -6.21 3.67
N PHE A 263 7.59 -6.01 4.96
CA PHE A 263 8.63 -5.63 5.92
C PHE A 263 9.19 -6.86 6.65
N TYR A 264 9.21 -7.99 5.96
CA TYR A 264 9.71 -9.29 6.37
C TYR A 264 10.30 -10.01 5.17
N GLY A 265 10.92 -11.12 5.42
CA GLY A 265 11.42 -12.04 4.39
C GLY A 265 11.21 -13.48 4.81
N TYR A 266 11.85 -14.39 4.10
CA TYR A 266 11.79 -15.82 4.36
C TYR A 266 13.18 -16.39 4.53
N LYS A 267 13.31 -17.39 5.41
CA LYS A 267 14.57 -18.08 5.69
C LYS A 267 14.57 -19.47 5.06
N TRP A 268 15.73 -19.86 4.53
CA TRP A 268 16.07 -21.21 4.08
C TRP A 268 17.37 -21.68 4.72
N SER A 269 17.53 -23.00 4.85
CA SER A 269 18.81 -23.66 5.14
C SER A 269 19.40 -24.22 3.86
N LEU A 270 20.52 -23.68 3.40
CA LEU A 270 21.21 -24.10 2.18
C LEU A 270 21.71 -25.55 2.29
N SER A 271 21.70 -26.28 1.19
CA SER A 271 22.32 -27.59 1.08
C SER A 271 23.87 -27.51 1.04
N ASP A 272 24.39 -26.41 0.49
CA ASP A 272 25.80 -26.11 0.34
C ASP A 272 26.03 -24.62 0.52
N SER A 273 26.82 -24.21 1.50
CA SER A 273 27.10 -22.79 1.78
C SER A 273 27.83 -22.06 0.66
N ASN A 274 28.49 -22.78 -0.25
CA ASN A 274 29.14 -22.20 -1.42
C ASN A 274 28.18 -21.92 -2.58
N LYS A 275 26.96 -22.48 -2.53
CA LYS A 275 25.87 -22.22 -3.49
C LYS A 275 24.80 -21.38 -2.81
N ASN A 276 25.01 -20.07 -2.78
CA ASN A 276 24.27 -19.13 -1.93
C ASN A 276 23.56 -18.00 -2.70
N GLY A 277 23.38 -18.13 -4.00
CA GLY A 277 22.60 -17.20 -4.82
C GLY A 277 21.10 -17.44 -4.76
N LEU A 278 20.34 -16.68 -5.54
CA LEU A 278 18.96 -16.99 -5.86
C LEU A 278 18.89 -18.37 -6.56
N PHE A 279 17.86 -19.14 -6.23
CA PHE A 279 17.62 -20.49 -6.76
C PHE A 279 18.67 -21.52 -6.35
N ALA A 280 19.41 -21.26 -5.28
CA ALA A 280 20.33 -22.23 -4.70
C ALA A 280 19.56 -23.40 -4.04
N PRO A 281 20.12 -24.62 -4.10
CA PRO A 281 19.54 -25.77 -3.41
C PRO A 281 19.49 -25.55 -1.89
N ALA A 282 18.33 -25.79 -1.29
CA ALA A 282 18.12 -25.73 0.15
C ALA A 282 17.72 -27.10 0.70
N LYS A 283 18.02 -27.34 1.97
CA LYS A 283 17.59 -28.53 2.71
C LYS A 283 16.13 -28.39 3.16
N GLN A 284 15.78 -27.16 3.58
CA GLN A 284 14.42 -26.85 4.08
C GLN A 284 14.16 -25.35 4.09
N GLY A 285 12.88 -24.98 3.99
CA GLY A 285 12.37 -23.66 4.33
C GLY A 285 12.16 -23.57 5.86
N LEU A 286 12.35 -22.37 6.41
CA LEU A 286 12.32 -22.12 7.86
C LEU A 286 11.33 -20.99 8.25
N GLY A 287 10.44 -20.61 7.35
CA GLY A 287 9.38 -19.66 7.61
C GLY A 287 9.76 -18.19 7.45
N ALA A 288 8.78 -17.33 7.76
CA ALA A 288 8.92 -15.89 7.68
C ALA A 288 9.80 -15.34 8.82
N VAL A 289 10.56 -14.28 8.53
CA VAL A 289 11.45 -13.59 9.46
C VAL A 289 11.29 -12.08 9.32
N LYS A 290 11.08 -11.35 10.42
CA LYS A 290 10.93 -9.90 10.41
C LYS A 290 12.20 -9.22 9.86
N TYR A 291 12.02 -8.13 9.11
CA TYR A 291 13.16 -7.37 8.57
C TYR A 291 14.16 -6.96 9.67
N LYS A 292 13.69 -6.43 10.80
CA LYS A 292 14.55 -6.04 11.92
C LYS A 292 15.43 -7.18 12.45
N ASP A 293 14.94 -8.44 12.40
CA ASP A 293 15.69 -9.60 12.84
C ASP A 293 16.72 -10.03 11.78
N ILE A 294 16.38 -9.93 10.50
CA ILE A 294 17.33 -10.16 9.39
C ILE A 294 18.48 -9.16 9.47
N LYS A 295 18.23 -7.89 9.75
CA LYS A 295 19.27 -6.85 9.88
C LYS A 295 20.25 -7.11 11.02
N ASN A 296 19.85 -7.86 12.05
CA ASN A 296 20.70 -8.24 13.16
C ASN A 296 21.62 -9.44 12.85
N VAL A 297 21.38 -10.15 11.74
CA VAL A 297 22.26 -11.24 11.27
C VAL A 297 23.44 -10.61 10.54
N ALA A 298 24.64 -10.60 11.13
CA ALA A 298 25.85 -10.10 10.47
C ALA A 298 26.19 -10.97 9.22
N ALA A 299 25.46 -10.73 8.12
CA ALA A 299 25.44 -11.52 6.92
C ALA A 299 25.99 -10.76 5.72
N GLN A 300 26.39 -11.48 4.68
CA GLN A 300 26.71 -10.87 3.38
C GLN A 300 25.39 -10.55 2.66
N VAL A 301 25.16 -9.26 2.34
CA VAL A 301 23.96 -8.76 1.67
C VAL A 301 24.22 -8.60 0.18
N VAL A 302 23.28 -9.05 -0.65
CA VAL A 302 23.30 -8.90 -2.11
C VAL A 302 21.97 -8.29 -2.57
N PHE A 303 22.06 -7.29 -3.44
CA PHE A 303 20.92 -6.77 -4.19
C PHE A 303 20.92 -7.36 -5.60
N ASP A 304 19.82 -8.00 -5.98
CA ASP A 304 19.61 -8.48 -7.35
C ASP A 304 18.71 -7.49 -8.10
N SER A 305 19.30 -6.78 -9.06
CA SER A 305 18.61 -5.76 -9.86
C SER A 305 17.63 -6.35 -10.89
N THR A 306 17.79 -7.62 -11.25
CA THR A 306 16.91 -8.31 -12.21
C THR A 306 15.55 -8.60 -11.60
N TYR A 307 15.56 -9.12 -10.37
CA TYR A 307 14.34 -9.40 -9.62
C TYR A 307 13.88 -8.22 -8.75
N VAL A 308 14.76 -7.22 -8.56
CA VAL A 308 14.57 -6.09 -7.64
C VAL A 308 14.26 -6.60 -6.23
N THR A 309 15.16 -7.38 -5.68
CA THR A 309 15.04 -8.04 -4.37
C THR A 309 16.40 -8.05 -3.68
N ASN A 310 16.41 -8.19 -2.37
CA ASN A 310 17.63 -8.47 -1.63
C ASN A 310 17.63 -9.90 -1.11
N TYR A 311 18.83 -10.44 -0.93
CA TYR A 311 19.04 -11.63 -0.15
C TYR A 311 20.33 -11.49 0.67
N CYS A 312 20.41 -12.24 1.76
CA CYS A 312 21.65 -12.33 2.53
C CYS A 312 21.86 -13.75 3.04
N PHE A 313 23.11 -14.06 3.36
CA PHE A 313 23.49 -15.37 3.85
C PHE A 313 24.65 -15.34 4.84
N LYS A 314 24.67 -16.32 5.74
CA LYS A 314 25.75 -16.57 6.70
C LYS A 314 25.87 -18.07 6.94
N GLY A 315 26.94 -18.69 6.43
CA GLY A 315 27.03 -20.15 6.40
C GLY A 315 25.91 -20.76 5.56
N THR A 316 25.09 -21.62 6.15
CA THR A 316 23.91 -22.22 5.50
C THR A 316 22.63 -21.46 5.70
N ASP A 317 22.59 -20.45 6.56
CA ASP A 317 21.42 -19.59 6.74
C ASP A 317 21.31 -18.62 5.56
N TRP A 318 20.18 -18.65 4.86
CA TRP A 318 19.88 -17.79 3.73
C TRP A 318 18.52 -17.11 3.91
N PHE A 319 18.44 -15.83 3.56
CA PHE A 319 17.24 -15.01 3.70
C PHE A 319 16.95 -14.30 2.39
N GLY A 320 15.73 -14.44 1.85
CA GLY A 320 15.20 -13.61 0.78
C GLY A 320 14.27 -12.55 1.37
N TYR A 321 14.46 -11.27 1.02
CA TYR A 321 13.71 -10.17 1.62
C TYR A 321 13.82 -8.88 0.81
N ASP A 322 13.20 -7.80 1.26
CA ASP A 322 13.41 -6.45 0.76
C ASP A 322 14.21 -5.61 1.76
N ASP A 323 15.29 -4.97 1.29
CA ASP A 323 16.05 -3.96 2.04
C ASP A 323 15.69 -2.55 1.54
N THR A 324 16.25 -1.53 2.11
CA THR A 324 16.06 -0.12 1.71
C THR A 324 16.29 0.11 0.22
N GLN A 325 17.25 -0.60 -0.40
CA GLN A 325 17.55 -0.49 -1.82
C GLN A 325 16.43 -1.06 -2.69
N SER A 326 15.94 -2.28 -2.42
CA SER A 326 14.86 -2.88 -3.20
C SER A 326 13.52 -2.18 -2.96
N ILE A 327 13.21 -1.77 -1.72
CA ILE A 327 12.03 -0.95 -1.41
C ILE A 327 12.04 0.34 -2.23
N SER A 328 13.17 1.07 -2.22
CA SER A 328 13.32 2.31 -3.00
C SER A 328 13.09 2.06 -4.49
N ALA A 329 13.70 1.03 -5.05
CA ALA A 329 13.56 0.69 -6.47
C ALA A 329 12.11 0.29 -6.83
N LYS A 330 11.44 -0.49 -5.98
CA LYS A 330 10.02 -0.87 -6.16
C LYS A 330 9.08 0.34 -6.11
N VAL A 331 9.31 1.28 -5.20
CA VAL A 331 8.53 2.53 -5.12
C VAL A 331 8.73 3.39 -6.38
N VAL A 332 9.96 3.50 -6.91
CA VAL A 332 10.23 4.16 -8.19
C VAL A 332 9.45 3.50 -9.32
N ASN A 333 9.54 2.18 -9.44
CA ASN A 333 8.88 1.42 -10.48
C ASN A 333 7.34 1.56 -10.41
N ALA A 334 6.76 1.46 -9.20
CA ALA A 334 5.34 1.66 -8.96
C ALA A 334 4.88 3.04 -9.43
N LYS A 335 5.65 4.08 -9.09
CA LYS A 335 5.37 5.45 -9.49
C LYS A 335 5.48 5.66 -11.00
N GLN A 336 6.54 5.15 -11.63
CA GLN A 336 6.72 5.22 -13.10
C GLN A 336 5.59 4.52 -13.84
N LYS A 337 5.08 3.42 -13.26
CA LYS A 337 3.92 2.71 -13.80
C LYS A 337 2.59 3.46 -13.59
N GLY A 338 2.54 4.47 -12.73
CA GLY A 338 1.36 5.30 -12.46
C GLY A 338 0.47 4.80 -11.31
N LEU A 339 1.00 3.98 -10.40
CA LEU A 339 0.27 3.56 -9.21
C LEU A 339 0.01 4.74 -8.28
N VAL A 340 -1.06 4.64 -7.46
CA VAL A 340 -1.43 5.68 -6.49
C VAL A 340 -0.45 5.78 -5.33
N GLY A 341 0.31 4.74 -5.06
CA GLY A 341 1.29 4.72 -3.97
C GLY A 341 1.73 3.31 -3.59
N TYR A 342 2.07 3.14 -2.32
CA TYR A 342 2.48 1.87 -1.73
C TYR A 342 1.95 1.72 -0.30
N PHE A 343 1.97 0.51 0.23
CA PHE A 343 1.73 0.20 1.64
C PHE A 343 2.68 -0.87 2.16
N ALA A 344 2.90 -0.87 3.46
CA ALA A 344 3.77 -1.82 4.15
C ALA A 344 2.95 -2.84 4.97
N TRP A 345 3.29 -4.11 4.90
CA TRP A 345 2.85 -5.17 5.80
C TRP A 345 4.06 -5.74 6.54
N HIS A 346 4.18 -5.54 7.84
CA HIS A 346 3.55 -4.48 8.66
C HIS A 346 4.65 -3.67 9.39
N ILE A 347 4.29 -2.47 9.80
CA ILE A 347 5.26 -1.44 10.23
C ILE A 347 6.12 -1.81 11.44
N GLU A 348 5.65 -2.70 12.33
CA GLU A 348 6.42 -3.15 13.50
C GLU A 348 7.65 -3.97 13.11
N GLN A 349 7.63 -4.59 11.93
CA GLN A 349 8.73 -5.43 11.45
C GLN A 349 9.89 -4.61 10.88
N ASP A 350 9.72 -3.29 10.70
CA ASP A 350 10.77 -2.36 10.27
C ASP A 350 11.87 -2.22 11.33
N SER A 351 13.06 -1.82 10.90
CA SER A 351 14.19 -1.52 11.76
C SER A 351 14.44 -0.02 11.80
N ASN A 352 14.09 0.62 12.91
CA ASN A 352 14.26 2.07 13.08
C ASN A 352 13.65 2.91 11.95
N TRP A 353 12.52 2.49 11.41
CA TRP A 353 11.81 3.13 10.28
C TRP A 353 12.61 3.19 8.97
N ALA A 354 13.64 2.36 8.80
CA ALA A 354 14.54 2.41 7.66
C ALA A 354 13.81 2.12 6.34
N LEU A 355 12.95 1.09 6.30
CA LEU A 355 12.16 0.75 5.10
C LEU A 355 11.08 1.81 4.83
N SER A 356 10.43 2.31 5.88
CA SER A 356 9.43 3.37 5.78
C SER A 356 10.04 4.66 5.20
N GLN A 357 11.23 5.04 5.65
CA GLN A 357 11.99 6.19 5.13
C GLN A 357 12.45 5.97 3.68
N ALA A 358 12.90 4.77 3.34
CA ALA A 358 13.36 4.43 1.99
C ALA A 358 12.24 4.61 0.94
N GLY A 359 11.01 4.21 1.28
CA GLY A 359 9.83 4.45 0.44
C GLY A 359 9.48 5.93 0.32
N GLU A 360 9.63 6.71 1.39
CA GLU A 360 9.31 8.14 1.42
C GLU A 360 10.27 9.01 0.63
N TYR A 361 11.58 8.79 0.78
CA TYR A 361 12.62 9.64 0.20
C TYR A 361 12.45 9.81 -1.32
N ILE A 362 12.15 8.75 -2.02
CA ILE A 362 12.01 8.75 -3.48
C ILE A 362 10.74 9.47 -3.95
N GLN A 363 9.66 9.37 -3.22
CA GLN A 363 8.45 10.14 -3.56
C GLN A 363 8.69 11.65 -3.50
N ASN A 364 9.50 12.10 -2.57
CA ASN A 364 9.82 13.53 -2.39
C ASN A 364 10.88 14.04 -3.39
N CYS A 365 11.83 13.18 -3.81
CA CYS A 365 12.91 13.57 -4.74
C CYS A 365 12.44 13.74 -6.20
N ILE A 366 11.43 13.00 -6.65
CA ILE A 366 10.98 13.04 -8.05
C ILE A 366 9.89 14.10 -8.29
N TYR A 367 9.22 14.58 -7.23
CA TYR A 367 8.33 15.74 -7.26
C TYR A 367 8.78 16.71 -6.19
N PRO A 368 9.62 17.74 -6.54
CA PRO A 368 9.82 18.85 -5.62
C PRO A 368 8.44 19.43 -5.28
N SER A 369 8.18 19.68 -4.00
CA SER A 369 6.93 20.30 -3.55
C SER A 369 6.65 21.56 -4.37
N HIS A 370 5.37 21.91 -4.60
CA HIS A 370 4.98 23.13 -5.34
C HIS A 370 5.72 24.38 -4.84
N GLN A 371 6.08 24.43 -3.56
CA GLN A 371 6.89 25.51 -2.99
C GLN A 371 8.32 25.56 -3.57
N ASN A 372 8.94 24.40 -3.84
CA ASN A 372 10.30 24.36 -4.42
C ASN A 372 10.29 24.73 -5.91
N ILE A 373 9.25 24.31 -6.67
CA ILE A 373 9.11 24.72 -8.08
C ILE A 373 8.78 26.20 -8.17
N LEU A 374 7.90 26.70 -7.33
CA LEU A 374 7.54 28.13 -7.30
C LEU A 374 8.76 28.99 -6.91
N SER A 375 9.54 28.57 -5.92
CA SER A 375 10.77 29.24 -5.52
C SER A 375 11.83 29.20 -6.63
N LEU A 376 11.95 28.09 -7.36
CA LEU A 376 12.87 27.98 -8.51
C LEU A 376 12.43 28.88 -9.67
N ILE A 377 11.13 28.95 -9.97
CA ILE A 377 10.56 29.82 -10.98
C ILE A 377 10.73 31.31 -10.57
N ILE A 378 10.45 31.64 -9.31
CA ILE A 378 10.64 32.98 -8.77
C ILE A 378 12.11 33.40 -8.85
N ASN A 379 13.04 32.52 -8.47
CA ASN A 379 14.48 32.77 -8.56
C ASN A 379 14.97 32.92 -10.02
N LEU A 380 14.44 32.14 -10.95
CA LEU A 380 14.71 32.31 -12.38
C LEU A 380 14.14 33.63 -12.91
N MET A 381 12.91 33.97 -12.55
CA MET A 381 12.31 35.25 -12.94
C MET A 381 13.07 36.44 -12.38
N PHE A 382 13.55 36.40 -11.11
CA PHE A 382 14.44 37.43 -10.55
C PHE A 382 15.77 37.52 -11.29
N LYS A 383 16.44 36.41 -11.61
CA LYS A 383 17.67 36.41 -12.39
C LYS A 383 17.48 36.99 -13.78
N TYR A 384 16.39 36.65 -14.48
CA TYR A 384 16.10 37.24 -15.82
C TYR A 384 15.66 38.69 -15.74
N SER A 385 14.94 39.12 -14.71
CA SER A 385 14.57 40.52 -14.48
C SER A 385 15.80 41.40 -14.24
N ILE A 386 16.77 40.94 -13.44
CA ILE A 386 18.03 41.65 -13.20
C ILE A 386 18.88 41.70 -14.48
N TRP A 387 18.89 40.63 -15.27
CA TRP A 387 19.60 40.60 -16.57
C TRP A 387 19.00 41.61 -17.55
N PHE A 388 17.69 41.75 -17.62
CA PHE A 388 17.00 42.72 -18.48
C PHE A 388 17.23 44.17 -18.05
N GLN A 389 17.40 44.47 -16.77
CA GLN A 389 17.76 45.80 -16.28
C GLN A 389 19.21 46.19 -16.61
N ILE A 390 20.13 45.22 -16.56
CA ILE A 390 21.54 45.48 -16.90
C ILE A 390 21.73 45.75 -18.40
N PHE A 391 20.93 45.13 -19.28
CA PHE A 391 21.00 45.38 -20.73
C PHE A 391 20.22 46.60 -21.23
N LYS A 392 19.36 47.21 -20.40
CA LYS A 392 18.65 48.44 -20.74
C LYS A 392 19.46 49.72 -20.45
N ASN A 393 20.55 49.59 -19.70
CA ASN A 393 21.42 50.70 -19.28
C ASN A 393 22.80 50.64 -19.97
N LYS A 394 22.92 49.93 -21.08
CA LYS A 394 24.00 49.99 -22.07
C LYS A 394 23.35 50.36 -23.43
#